data_9423c19a903e078b2f6f9ab36b9ca9ed
#
_entry.id   9423c19a903e078b2f6f9ab36b9ca9ed
#
_cell.length_a   1.000
_cell.length_b   1.000
_cell.length_c   1.000
_cell.angle_alpha   90.00
_cell.angle_beta   90.00
_cell.angle_gamma   90.00
#
_symmetry.space_group_name_H-M   'P 1'
#
loop_
_entity.id
_entity.type
_entity.pdbx_description
1 polymer ?
#
loop_
_entity_poly.entity_id
_entity_poly.type
_entity_poly.pdbx_seq_one_letter_code
_entity_poly.pdbx_strand_id
1 'polypeptide(L)'
;MTRICVAGGTGQVGSEVVRQAVDAGHSVAVLSRNLPVAGAAGSTADAEYFRADVTTGEGIAAAVAGADVVIDCLEGRSGKARKGFADGGARLLAAAQDAGTARAVMLSIVNCDRSNAAFYRSKAAKEHVYALSGLDTAVVRATQFHSLLAMMFGAGAKLRIIPVIRRARFQPVSPADVAMMLLETALAPSPPPESPSAGPRHRVLTIGGPETKDMADFAREWQRSTGSKGHVVSLPLPGAMGRYLRAGLNLVPEARHGKETFEGWLAKNADSL
;
A
#
# COMPACT_ATOMS: atom_id res chain seq x y z
N MET A 1 -22.76 -6.93 -8.24
CA MET A 1 -22.40 -5.73 -7.45
C MET A 1 -21.89 -6.23 -6.12
N THR A 2 -20.72 -5.82 -5.69
CA THR A 2 -20.05 -6.26 -4.45
C THR A 2 -19.94 -5.06 -3.52
N ARG A 3 -20.15 -5.22 -2.21
CA ARG A 3 -19.88 -4.20 -1.20
C ARG A 3 -18.47 -4.37 -0.67
N ILE A 4 -17.63 -3.33 -0.85
CA ILE A 4 -16.20 -3.34 -0.51
C ILE A 4 -15.96 -2.36 0.64
N CYS A 5 -15.41 -2.82 1.77
CA CYS A 5 -14.90 -1.92 2.80
C CYS A 5 -13.40 -1.65 2.59
N VAL A 6 -13.02 -0.38 2.42
CA VAL A 6 -11.63 0.05 2.25
C VAL A 6 -11.13 0.74 3.51
N ALA A 7 -10.36 0.03 4.31
CA ALA A 7 -9.70 0.59 5.48
C ALA A 7 -8.47 1.42 5.05
N GLY A 8 -8.48 2.71 5.41
CA GLY A 8 -7.47 3.66 4.93
C GLY A 8 -7.75 4.18 3.52
N GLY A 9 -9.02 4.20 3.09
CA GLY A 9 -9.44 4.65 1.76
C GLY A 9 -9.18 6.13 1.45
N THR A 10 -8.74 6.92 2.42
CA THR A 10 -8.28 8.32 2.21
C THR A 10 -6.76 8.43 2.00
N GLY A 11 -6.03 7.32 2.07
CA GLY A 11 -4.59 7.26 1.81
C GLY A 11 -4.27 7.12 0.32
N GLN A 12 -2.98 7.21 -0.02
CA GLN A 12 -2.48 7.20 -1.40
C GLN A 12 -2.95 6.01 -2.25
N VAL A 13 -2.88 4.79 -1.72
CA VAL A 13 -3.36 3.59 -2.44
C VAL A 13 -4.84 3.38 -2.20
N GLY A 14 -5.31 3.62 -0.96
CA GLY A 14 -6.70 3.42 -0.61
C GLY A 14 -7.66 4.29 -1.41
N SER A 15 -7.30 5.54 -1.70
CA SER A 15 -8.13 6.42 -2.56
C SER A 15 -8.21 5.92 -3.99
N GLU A 16 -7.13 5.34 -4.52
CA GLU A 16 -7.15 4.69 -5.83
C GLU A 16 -8.02 3.41 -5.84
N VAL A 17 -7.98 2.62 -4.76
CA VAL A 17 -8.87 1.46 -4.59
C VAL A 17 -10.33 1.92 -4.58
N VAL A 18 -10.65 2.96 -3.81
CA VAL A 18 -12.02 3.52 -3.72
C VAL A 18 -12.49 3.99 -5.09
N ARG A 19 -11.68 4.81 -5.77
CA ARG A 19 -12.02 5.33 -7.11
C ARG A 19 -12.27 4.21 -8.11
N GLN A 20 -11.33 3.26 -8.23
CA GLN A 20 -11.44 2.15 -9.20
C GLN A 20 -12.62 1.22 -8.88
N ALA A 21 -12.92 0.99 -7.60
CA ALA A 21 -14.07 0.18 -7.20
C ALA A 21 -15.40 0.84 -7.53
N VAL A 22 -15.53 2.16 -7.30
CA VAL A 22 -16.71 2.94 -7.67
C VAL A 22 -16.86 3.00 -9.19
N ASP A 23 -15.79 3.30 -9.93
CA ASP A 23 -15.79 3.32 -11.39
C ASP A 23 -16.22 1.97 -12.00
N ALA A 24 -15.93 0.85 -11.31
CA ALA A 24 -16.37 -0.49 -11.68
C ALA A 24 -17.80 -0.85 -11.24
N GLY A 25 -18.53 0.08 -10.62
CA GLY A 25 -19.93 -0.10 -10.20
C GLY A 25 -20.11 -0.89 -8.89
N HIS A 26 -19.08 -0.94 -8.04
CA HIS A 26 -19.17 -1.54 -6.71
C HIS A 26 -19.66 -0.53 -5.66
N SER A 27 -20.34 -1.01 -4.60
CA SER A 27 -20.63 -0.20 -3.42
C SER A 27 -19.41 -0.14 -2.51
N VAL A 28 -18.99 1.06 -2.11
CA VAL A 28 -17.76 1.24 -1.35
C VAL A 28 -18.00 1.94 -0.02
N ALA A 29 -17.60 1.28 1.08
CA ALA A 29 -17.51 1.85 2.42
C ALA A 29 -16.05 2.19 2.75
N VAL A 30 -15.77 3.41 3.13
CA VAL A 30 -14.41 3.89 3.49
C VAL A 30 -14.28 4.03 5.00
N LEU A 31 -13.35 3.29 5.58
CA LEU A 31 -12.97 3.39 6.98
C LEU A 31 -11.79 4.35 7.12
N SER A 32 -11.98 5.48 7.80
CA SER A 32 -10.93 6.47 8.05
C SER A 32 -11.12 7.18 9.38
N ARG A 33 -10.01 7.58 10.03
CA ARG A 33 -10.04 8.41 11.25
C ARG A 33 -10.49 9.84 10.95
N ASN A 34 -10.10 10.33 9.80
CA ASN A 34 -10.41 11.67 9.33
C ASN A 34 -11.28 11.56 8.08
N LEU A 35 -12.50 12.04 8.19
CA LEU A 35 -13.39 12.08 7.04
C LEU A 35 -12.95 13.19 6.08
N PRO A 36 -12.89 12.93 4.78
CA PRO A 36 -12.62 13.99 3.82
C PRO A 36 -13.77 14.99 3.78
N VAL A 37 -13.46 16.22 3.46
CA VAL A 37 -14.51 17.21 3.13
C VAL A 37 -15.14 16.79 1.79
N ALA A 38 -16.45 16.80 1.71
CA ALA A 38 -17.15 16.45 0.49
C ALA A 38 -16.66 17.31 -0.70
N GLY A 39 -16.29 16.66 -1.80
CA GLY A 39 -15.75 17.34 -2.98
C GLY A 39 -14.25 17.71 -2.89
N ALA A 40 -13.57 17.42 -1.77
CA ALA A 40 -12.12 17.63 -1.67
C ALA A 40 -11.35 16.55 -2.43
N ALA A 41 -10.11 16.87 -2.79
CA ALA A 41 -9.18 15.89 -3.37
C ALA A 41 -9.07 14.64 -2.48
N GLY A 42 -9.29 13.46 -3.07
CA GLY A 42 -9.29 12.18 -2.36
C GLY A 42 -10.65 11.75 -1.79
N SER A 43 -11.75 12.53 -2.00
CA SER A 43 -13.12 12.07 -1.81
C SER A 43 -13.70 11.57 -3.13
N THR A 44 -14.42 10.45 -3.09
CA THR A 44 -15.19 9.91 -4.23
C THR A 44 -16.67 10.06 -3.88
N ALA A 45 -17.45 10.69 -4.74
CA ALA A 45 -18.83 11.11 -4.44
C ALA A 45 -19.76 9.94 -4.08
N ASP A 46 -19.57 8.80 -4.73
CA ASP A 46 -20.41 7.62 -4.57
C ASP A 46 -19.88 6.61 -3.53
N ALA A 47 -18.92 7.02 -2.67
CA ALA A 47 -18.44 6.22 -1.57
C ALA A 47 -19.02 6.68 -0.23
N GLU A 48 -19.38 5.74 0.64
CA GLU A 48 -19.81 6.01 2.02
C GLU A 48 -18.60 6.11 2.94
N TYR A 49 -18.51 7.16 3.74
CA TYR A 49 -17.38 7.41 4.63
C TYR A 49 -17.77 7.19 6.10
N PHE A 50 -17.04 6.30 6.78
CA PHE A 50 -17.22 5.98 8.20
C PHE A 50 -16.01 6.46 9.01
N ARG A 51 -16.30 7.23 10.08
CA ARG A 51 -15.27 7.55 11.07
C ARG A 51 -14.99 6.32 11.92
N ALA A 52 -13.76 5.79 11.81
CA ALA A 52 -13.37 4.61 12.58
C ALA A 52 -11.86 4.61 12.88
N ASP A 53 -11.50 4.05 14.04
CA ASP A 53 -10.11 3.90 14.47
C ASP A 53 -9.82 2.45 14.87
N VAL A 54 -9.00 1.77 14.07
CA VAL A 54 -8.57 0.38 14.38
C VAL A 54 -7.71 0.28 15.63
N THR A 55 -7.16 1.41 16.13
CA THR A 55 -6.36 1.40 17.37
C THR A 55 -7.25 1.24 18.60
N THR A 56 -8.44 1.80 18.58
CA THR A 56 -9.43 1.73 19.67
C THR A 56 -10.53 0.69 19.41
N GLY A 57 -10.83 0.43 18.13
CA GLY A 57 -11.96 -0.40 17.70
C GLY A 57 -13.21 0.39 17.37
N GLU A 58 -13.23 1.70 17.68
CA GLU A 58 -14.39 2.57 17.48
C GLU A 58 -14.77 2.65 15.99
N GLY A 59 -16.06 2.51 15.68
CA GLY A 59 -16.64 2.69 14.35
C GLY A 59 -16.34 1.57 13.34
N ILE A 60 -15.51 0.57 13.66
CA ILE A 60 -15.14 -0.50 12.71
C ILE A 60 -16.38 -1.29 12.29
N ALA A 61 -17.20 -1.73 13.25
CA ALA A 61 -18.37 -2.56 12.98
C ALA A 61 -19.35 -1.88 11.98
N ALA A 62 -19.57 -0.57 12.11
CA ALA A 62 -20.41 0.17 11.19
C ALA A 62 -19.81 0.23 9.77
N ALA A 63 -18.49 0.39 9.66
CA ALA A 63 -17.81 0.48 8.37
C ALA A 63 -17.78 -0.86 7.62
N VAL A 64 -17.67 -1.99 8.32
CA VAL A 64 -17.64 -3.33 7.70
C VAL A 64 -19.02 -3.97 7.55
N ALA A 65 -20.08 -3.34 8.05
CA ALA A 65 -21.44 -3.89 7.99
C ALA A 65 -21.86 -4.19 6.54
N GLY A 66 -22.22 -5.43 6.27
CA GLY A 66 -22.63 -5.91 4.94
C GLY A 66 -21.53 -5.89 3.89
N ALA A 67 -20.26 -5.74 4.27
CA ALA A 67 -19.15 -5.82 3.33
C ALA A 67 -18.87 -7.27 2.94
N ASP A 68 -18.89 -7.56 1.63
CA ASP A 68 -18.50 -8.85 1.08
C ASP A 68 -16.97 -9.07 1.21
N VAL A 69 -16.19 -8.00 1.03
CA VAL A 69 -14.74 -8.03 1.12
C VAL A 69 -14.20 -6.79 1.85
N VAL A 70 -13.05 -6.95 2.54
CA VAL A 70 -12.31 -5.87 3.18
C VAL A 70 -10.96 -5.71 2.49
N ILE A 71 -10.59 -4.47 2.12
CA ILE A 71 -9.26 -4.11 1.60
C ILE A 71 -8.59 -3.19 2.60
N ASP A 72 -7.47 -3.63 3.17
CA ASP A 72 -6.72 -2.93 4.21
C ASP A 72 -5.49 -2.23 3.64
N CYS A 73 -5.61 -0.93 3.41
CA CYS A 73 -4.56 -0.01 2.97
C CYS A 73 -3.99 0.84 4.14
N LEU A 74 -4.25 0.44 5.39
CA LEU A 74 -3.79 1.20 6.55
C LEU A 74 -2.26 1.20 6.68
N GLU A 75 -1.74 2.31 7.21
CA GLU A 75 -0.33 2.52 7.48
C GLU A 75 -0.06 2.82 8.96
N GLY A 76 0.96 2.15 9.50
CA GLY A 76 1.44 2.36 10.88
C GLY A 76 2.91 2.80 10.89
N ARG A 77 3.23 4.02 10.38
CA ARG A 77 4.62 4.45 10.17
C ARG A 77 5.39 4.76 11.46
N SER A 78 4.74 5.28 12.48
CA SER A 78 5.41 5.77 13.70
C SER A 78 4.57 5.67 14.96
N GLY A 79 5.20 5.84 16.11
CA GLY A 79 4.55 6.01 17.40
C GLY A 79 3.62 4.87 17.81
N LYS A 80 2.48 5.21 18.38
CA LYS A 80 1.43 4.27 18.82
C LYS A 80 0.84 3.48 17.66
N ALA A 81 0.65 4.13 16.48
CA ALA A 81 0.11 3.46 15.30
C ALA A 81 0.99 2.31 14.82
N ARG A 82 2.33 2.45 14.89
CA ARG A 82 3.25 1.36 14.55
C ARG A 82 3.24 0.25 15.61
N LYS A 83 3.21 0.60 16.90
CA LYS A 83 3.21 -0.40 18.00
C LYS A 83 1.95 -1.26 17.99
N GLY A 84 0.78 -0.66 17.76
CA GLY A 84 -0.51 -1.35 17.69
C GLY A 84 -0.94 -1.77 16.28
N PHE A 85 -0.02 -1.85 15.32
CA PHE A 85 -0.41 -2.06 13.92
C PHE A 85 -0.97 -3.45 13.66
N ALA A 86 -0.39 -4.48 14.27
CA ALA A 86 -0.89 -5.85 14.22
C ALA A 86 -2.23 -5.99 14.97
N ASP A 87 -2.35 -5.39 16.16
CA ASP A 87 -3.58 -5.40 16.96
C ASP A 87 -4.74 -4.72 16.24
N GLY A 88 -4.45 -3.61 15.53
CA GLY A 88 -5.42 -2.93 14.68
C GLY A 88 -5.89 -3.81 13.52
N GLY A 89 -4.99 -4.58 12.92
CA GLY A 89 -5.32 -5.60 11.93
C GLY A 89 -6.22 -6.70 12.49
N ALA A 90 -5.90 -7.21 13.69
CA ALA A 90 -6.70 -8.23 14.37
C ALA A 90 -8.13 -7.75 14.65
N ARG A 91 -8.29 -6.49 15.15
CA ARG A 91 -9.63 -5.91 15.37
C ARG A 91 -10.43 -5.74 14.08
N LEU A 92 -9.78 -5.31 13.00
CA LEU A 92 -10.43 -5.18 11.69
C LEU A 92 -10.92 -6.54 11.18
N LEU A 93 -10.08 -7.57 11.27
CA LEU A 93 -10.43 -8.93 10.85
C LEU A 93 -11.53 -9.55 11.71
N ALA A 94 -11.50 -9.35 13.02
CA ALA A 94 -12.55 -9.82 13.92
C ALA A 94 -13.91 -9.18 13.57
N ALA A 95 -13.93 -7.86 13.39
CA ALA A 95 -15.17 -7.16 13.00
C ALA A 95 -15.66 -7.58 11.60
N ALA A 96 -14.75 -7.83 10.66
CA ALA A 96 -15.09 -8.35 9.33
C ALA A 96 -15.69 -9.76 9.41
N GLN A 97 -15.12 -10.63 10.26
CA GLN A 97 -15.63 -11.98 10.50
C GLN A 97 -17.03 -11.95 11.15
N ASP A 98 -17.23 -11.10 12.14
CA ASP A 98 -18.54 -10.91 12.80
C ASP A 98 -19.60 -10.37 11.82
N ALA A 99 -19.19 -9.57 10.84
CA ALA A 99 -20.06 -9.05 9.79
C ALA A 99 -20.32 -10.05 8.63
N GLY A 100 -19.73 -11.25 8.67
CA GLY A 100 -19.88 -12.26 7.63
C GLY A 100 -19.09 -11.99 6.35
N THR A 101 -18.06 -11.12 6.42
CA THR A 101 -17.17 -10.84 5.28
C THR A 101 -16.49 -12.12 4.79
N ALA A 102 -16.51 -12.36 3.49
CA ALA A 102 -15.93 -13.58 2.91
C ALA A 102 -14.39 -13.52 2.80
N ARG A 103 -13.83 -12.33 2.57
CA ARG A 103 -12.39 -12.17 2.31
C ARG A 103 -11.82 -10.86 2.82
N ALA A 104 -10.56 -10.90 3.26
CA ALA A 104 -9.78 -9.71 3.59
C ALA A 104 -8.44 -9.69 2.83
N VAL A 105 -8.12 -8.55 2.19
CA VAL A 105 -6.88 -8.34 1.45
C VAL A 105 -6.11 -7.18 2.08
N MET A 106 -4.82 -7.36 2.39
CA MET A 106 -4.00 -6.28 2.94
C MET A 106 -2.86 -5.86 2.02
N LEU A 107 -2.56 -4.58 2.02
CA LEU A 107 -1.37 -4.00 1.41
C LEU A 107 -0.17 -4.14 2.34
N SER A 108 0.92 -4.72 1.83
CA SER A 108 2.18 -4.85 2.54
C SER A 108 3.38 -4.46 1.66
N ILE A 109 4.58 -4.78 2.13
CA ILE A 109 5.84 -4.40 1.50
C ILE A 109 6.64 -5.67 1.18
N VAL A 110 7.25 -5.71 -0.01
CA VAL A 110 8.11 -6.83 -0.44
C VAL A 110 9.19 -7.12 0.60
N ASN A 111 9.37 -8.41 0.91
CA ASN A 111 10.41 -8.90 1.84
C ASN A 111 10.46 -8.14 3.20
N CYS A 112 9.33 -7.65 3.71
CA CYS A 112 9.29 -6.94 5.00
C CYS A 112 9.69 -7.86 6.17
N ASP A 113 9.43 -9.15 6.07
CA ASP A 113 9.81 -10.21 6.99
C ASP A 113 11.34 -10.46 7.05
N ARG A 114 12.09 -10.01 6.04
CA ARG A 114 13.54 -10.12 5.96
C ARG A 114 14.30 -8.88 6.44
N SER A 115 13.59 -7.88 6.98
CA SER A 115 14.18 -6.63 7.46
C SER A 115 14.03 -6.44 8.96
N ASN A 116 15.11 -6.02 9.63
CA ASN A 116 15.09 -5.67 11.04
C ASN A 116 14.66 -4.21 11.31
N ALA A 117 14.27 -3.44 10.28
CA ALA A 117 13.72 -2.11 10.46
C ALA A 117 12.36 -2.18 11.15
N ALA A 118 12.15 -1.34 12.18
CA ALA A 118 10.95 -1.43 13.04
C ALA A 118 9.63 -1.29 12.26
N PHE A 119 9.62 -0.48 11.20
CA PHE A 119 8.45 -0.34 10.33
C PHE A 119 8.14 -1.63 9.57
N TYR A 120 9.15 -2.29 8.97
CA TYR A 120 8.96 -3.55 8.26
C TYR A 120 8.55 -4.68 9.19
N ARG A 121 9.15 -4.76 10.39
CA ARG A 121 8.72 -5.73 11.39
C ARG A 121 7.25 -5.57 11.79
N SER A 122 6.74 -4.33 11.87
CA SER A 122 5.31 -4.11 12.17
C SER A 122 4.40 -4.56 11.02
N LYS A 123 4.86 -4.43 9.76
CA LYS A 123 4.15 -4.98 8.59
C LYS A 123 4.14 -6.51 8.64
N ALA A 124 5.29 -7.15 8.85
CA ALA A 124 5.39 -8.61 8.96
C ALA A 124 4.54 -9.18 10.11
N ALA A 125 4.50 -8.50 11.26
CA ALA A 125 3.64 -8.88 12.37
C ALA A 125 2.14 -8.81 11.99
N LYS A 126 1.72 -7.81 11.23
CA LYS A 126 0.35 -7.72 10.74
C LYS A 126 0.03 -8.77 9.68
N GLU A 127 0.98 -9.08 8.76
CA GLU A 127 0.81 -10.21 7.82
C GLU A 127 0.57 -11.53 8.56
N HIS A 128 1.30 -11.77 9.66
CA HIS A 128 1.11 -12.96 10.49
C HIS A 128 -0.30 -13.04 11.09
N VAL A 129 -0.87 -11.91 11.52
CA VAL A 129 -2.28 -11.84 11.98
C VAL A 129 -3.24 -12.23 10.86
N TYR A 130 -2.99 -11.77 9.63
CA TYR A 130 -3.79 -12.16 8.46
C TYR A 130 -3.69 -13.64 8.15
N ALA A 131 -2.49 -14.22 8.23
CA ALA A 131 -2.25 -15.64 7.98
C ALA A 131 -2.95 -16.57 9.02
N LEU A 132 -3.14 -16.08 10.23
CA LEU A 132 -3.82 -16.82 11.32
C LEU A 132 -5.32 -16.52 11.40
N SER A 133 -5.86 -15.68 10.53
CA SER A 133 -7.27 -15.33 10.52
C SER A 133 -8.15 -16.49 10.10
N GLY A 134 -9.37 -16.54 10.64
CA GLY A 134 -10.43 -17.45 10.19
C GLY A 134 -11.09 -17.06 8.86
N LEU A 135 -10.65 -15.96 8.22
CA LEU A 135 -11.16 -15.51 6.93
C LEU A 135 -10.27 -16.00 5.77
N ASP A 136 -10.82 -16.04 4.55
CA ASP A 136 -10.02 -16.11 3.34
C ASP A 136 -9.20 -14.81 3.22
N THR A 137 -7.86 -14.91 3.31
CA THR A 137 -7.00 -13.73 3.34
C THR A 137 -5.98 -13.71 2.23
N ALA A 138 -5.62 -12.50 1.79
CA ALA A 138 -4.49 -12.29 0.91
C ALA A 138 -3.64 -11.09 1.34
N VAL A 139 -2.35 -11.19 1.10
CA VAL A 139 -1.39 -10.10 1.29
C VAL A 139 -0.82 -9.73 -0.08
N VAL A 140 -0.97 -8.46 -0.48
CA VAL A 140 -0.32 -7.90 -1.66
C VAL A 140 0.91 -7.12 -1.19
N ARG A 141 2.09 -7.66 -1.45
CA ARG A 141 3.38 -7.03 -1.13
C ARG A 141 3.81 -6.17 -2.31
N ALA A 142 3.86 -4.86 -2.14
CA ALA A 142 4.29 -3.89 -3.16
C ALA A 142 5.73 -3.43 -2.96
N THR A 143 6.39 -3.06 -4.06
CA THR A 143 7.66 -2.31 -4.02
C THR A 143 7.40 -0.85 -3.63
N GLN A 144 8.40 0.02 -3.75
CA GLN A 144 8.30 1.44 -3.39
C GLN A 144 7.41 2.19 -4.38
N PHE A 145 6.65 3.16 -3.89
CA PHE A 145 5.85 4.02 -4.77
C PHE A 145 6.70 5.09 -5.46
N HIS A 146 6.31 5.50 -6.64
CA HIS A 146 6.92 6.62 -7.39
C HIS A 146 7.00 7.88 -6.54
N SER A 147 5.95 8.21 -5.81
CA SER A 147 5.88 9.37 -4.92
C SER A 147 6.93 9.37 -3.81
N LEU A 148 7.34 8.20 -3.31
CA LEU A 148 8.40 8.10 -2.32
C LEU A 148 9.74 8.58 -2.88
N LEU A 149 10.09 8.17 -4.12
CA LEU A 149 11.31 8.63 -4.76
C LEU A 149 11.25 10.13 -5.04
N ALA A 150 10.16 10.63 -5.60
CA ALA A 150 9.97 12.06 -5.86
C ALA A 150 10.11 12.88 -4.58
N MET A 151 9.49 12.45 -3.47
CA MET A 151 9.62 13.09 -2.16
C MET A 151 11.08 13.09 -1.66
N MET A 152 11.81 11.97 -1.82
CA MET A 152 13.21 11.89 -1.42
C MET A 152 14.09 12.83 -2.22
N PHE A 153 13.87 12.93 -3.53
CA PHE A 153 14.62 13.85 -4.41
C PHE A 153 14.31 15.30 -4.10
N GLY A 154 13.03 15.63 -3.86
CA GLY A 154 12.58 16.97 -3.49
C GLY A 154 13.06 17.44 -2.12
N ALA A 155 13.37 16.52 -1.19
CA ALA A 155 13.74 16.86 0.17
C ALA A 155 14.99 17.78 0.30
N GLY A 156 15.93 17.68 -0.65
CA GLY A 156 17.12 18.51 -0.70
C GLY A 156 17.06 19.65 -1.72
N ALA A 157 15.95 19.84 -2.42
CA ALA A 157 15.84 20.78 -3.56
C ALA A 157 16.19 22.24 -3.17
N LYS A 158 15.77 22.69 -1.98
CA LYS A 158 16.09 24.02 -1.45
C LYS A 158 17.59 24.25 -1.26
N LEU A 159 18.35 23.19 -1.01
CA LEU A 159 19.81 23.21 -0.87
C LEU A 159 20.53 22.87 -2.18
N ARG A 160 19.79 22.79 -3.29
CA ARG A 160 20.30 22.35 -4.60
C ARG A 160 20.99 20.97 -4.53
N ILE A 161 20.50 20.07 -3.66
CA ILE A 161 21.00 18.72 -3.50
C ILE A 161 19.86 17.75 -3.82
N ILE A 162 20.11 16.76 -4.68
CA ILE A 162 19.22 15.65 -4.93
C ILE A 162 19.85 14.41 -4.28
N PRO A 163 19.40 14.01 -3.07
CA PRO A 163 20.03 12.92 -2.35
C PRO A 163 19.67 11.58 -2.97
N VAL A 164 20.67 10.73 -3.17
CA VAL A 164 20.49 9.34 -3.60
C VAL A 164 21.24 8.40 -2.66
N ILE A 165 20.67 7.22 -2.41
CA ILE A 165 21.30 6.20 -1.58
C ILE A 165 22.33 5.46 -2.41
N ARG A 166 23.58 5.46 -1.93
CA ARG A 166 24.71 4.81 -2.61
C ARG A 166 24.46 3.32 -2.84
N ARG A 167 24.63 2.86 -4.08
CA ARG A 167 24.47 1.45 -4.49
C ARG A 167 23.08 0.88 -4.19
N ALA A 168 22.05 1.72 -4.20
CA ALA A 168 20.67 1.27 -4.06
C ALA A 168 19.95 1.31 -5.40
N ARG A 169 19.35 0.21 -5.77
CA ARG A 169 18.44 0.08 -6.90
C ARG A 169 17.00 0.12 -6.40
N PHE A 170 16.11 0.63 -7.22
CA PHE A 170 14.69 0.73 -6.93
C PHE A 170 13.86 0.14 -8.08
N GLN A 171 12.65 -0.27 -7.75
CA GLN A 171 11.67 -0.78 -8.71
C GLN A 171 10.32 -0.13 -8.37
N PRO A 172 10.16 1.19 -8.59
CA PRO A 172 9.00 1.92 -8.14
C PRO A 172 7.74 1.52 -8.92
N VAL A 173 6.61 1.45 -8.23
CA VAL A 173 5.30 1.07 -8.74
C VAL A 173 4.29 2.20 -8.50
N SER A 174 3.27 2.33 -9.37
CA SER A 174 2.22 3.32 -9.16
C SER A 174 1.19 2.84 -8.12
N PRO A 175 0.60 3.77 -7.34
CA PRO A 175 -0.52 3.46 -6.46
C PRO A 175 -1.72 2.87 -7.22
N ALA A 176 -1.96 3.31 -8.45
CA ALA A 176 -3.04 2.84 -9.29
C ALA A 176 -2.88 1.36 -9.70
N ASP A 177 -1.67 0.95 -10.07
CA ASP A 177 -1.37 -0.45 -10.40
C ASP A 177 -1.54 -1.37 -9.17
N VAL A 178 -1.10 -0.88 -7.99
CA VAL A 178 -1.28 -1.63 -6.73
C VAL A 178 -2.75 -1.72 -6.34
N ALA A 179 -3.51 -0.65 -6.50
CA ALA A 179 -4.95 -0.63 -6.24
C ALA A 179 -5.69 -1.64 -7.14
N MET A 180 -5.34 -1.71 -8.42
CA MET A 180 -5.89 -2.69 -9.35
C MET A 180 -5.64 -4.12 -8.87
N MET A 181 -4.39 -4.47 -8.50
CA MET A 181 -4.06 -5.79 -7.97
C MET A 181 -4.80 -6.11 -6.67
N LEU A 182 -4.97 -5.13 -5.77
CA LEU A 182 -5.75 -5.32 -4.54
C LEU A 182 -7.22 -5.64 -4.85
N LEU A 183 -7.83 -4.91 -5.78
CA LEU A 183 -9.21 -5.14 -6.22
C LEU A 183 -9.38 -6.48 -6.93
N GLU A 184 -8.53 -6.80 -7.89
CA GLU A 184 -8.54 -8.09 -8.58
C GLU A 184 -8.40 -9.25 -7.57
N THR A 185 -7.51 -9.11 -6.58
CA THR A 185 -7.31 -10.10 -5.52
C THR A 185 -8.54 -10.24 -4.63
N ALA A 186 -9.18 -9.13 -4.28
CA ALA A 186 -10.36 -9.09 -3.43
C ALA A 186 -11.60 -9.70 -4.14
N LEU A 187 -11.76 -9.42 -5.42
CA LEU A 187 -12.90 -9.82 -6.24
C LEU A 187 -12.72 -11.17 -6.94
N ALA A 188 -11.52 -11.74 -6.93
CA ALA A 188 -11.25 -13.02 -7.56
C ALA A 188 -12.20 -14.11 -7.02
N PRO A 189 -12.76 -14.97 -7.86
CA PRO A 189 -13.53 -16.12 -7.39
C PRO A 189 -12.73 -16.94 -6.38
N SER A 190 -13.35 -17.34 -5.27
CA SER A 190 -12.72 -18.29 -4.38
C SER A 190 -12.70 -19.65 -5.09
N PRO A 191 -11.52 -20.23 -5.36
CA PRO A 191 -11.49 -21.59 -5.91
C PRO A 191 -12.17 -22.54 -4.92
N PRO A 192 -12.82 -23.61 -5.39
CA PRO A 192 -13.46 -24.57 -4.51
C PRO A 192 -12.47 -25.10 -3.48
N PRO A 193 -12.91 -25.43 -2.26
CA PRO A 193 -12.03 -25.99 -1.25
C PRO A 193 -11.41 -27.29 -1.79
N GLU A 194 -10.11 -27.46 -1.60
CA GLU A 194 -9.37 -28.68 -2.03
C GLU A 194 -9.85 -29.93 -1.28
N SER A 195 -10.50 -29.74 -0.13
CA SER A 195 -11.12 -30.78 0.69
C SER A 195 -12.24 -30.15 1.53
N PRO A 196 -13.29 -30.89 1.89
CA PRO A 196 -14.34 -30.41 2.81
C PRO A 196 -13.81 -29.96 4.18
N SER A 197 -12.60 -30.38 4.57
CA SER A 197 -11.91 -30.00 5.81
C SER A 197 -10.86 -28.92 5.60
N ALA A 198 -10.71 -28.36 4.40
CA ALA A 198 -9.76 -27.28 4.12
C ALA A 198 -10.20 -26.03 4.91
N GLY A 199 -9.32 -25.55 5.79
CA GLY A 199 -9.49 -24.30 6.51
C GLY A 199 -9.41 -23.07 5.59
N PRO A 200 -9.56 -21.87 6.17
CA PRO A 200 -9.45 -20.63 5.43
C PRO A 200 -8.09 -20.50 4.72
N ARG A 201 -8.09 -19.88 3.53
CA ARG A 201 -6.90 -19.77 2.70
C ARG A 201 -6.14 -18.50 2.98
N HIS A 202 -4.82 -18.60 2.96
CA HIS A 202 -3.93 -17.45 3.01
C HIS A 202 -3.04 -17.43 1.78
N ARG A 203 -2.97 -16.28 1.08
CA ARG A 203 -2.16 -16.10 -0.13
C ARG A 203 -1.27 -14.88 0.00
N VAL A 204 -0.06 -14.96 -0.54
CA VAL A 204 0.85 -13.82 -0.65
C VAL A 204 1.15 -13.58 -2.13
N LEU A 205 0.79 -12.39 -2.60
CA LEU A 205 1.08 -11.93 -3.95
C LEU A 205 2.10 -10.80 -3.89
N THR A 206 2.79 -10.57 -5.00
CA THR A 206 3.83 -9.54 -5.07
C THR A 206 3.65 -8.70 -6.33
N ILE A 207 3.82 -7.37 -6.19
CA ILE A 207 3.81 -6.44 -7.31
C ILE A 207 5.02 -5.52 -7.25
N GLY A 208 5.77 -5.47 -8.34
CA GLY A 208 6.82 -4.49 -8.59
C GLY A 208 6.50 -3.65 -9.82
N GLY A 209 7.08 -2.47 -9.90
CA GLY A 209 6.97 -1.62 -11.09
C GLY A 209 7.71 -2.19 -12.30
N PRO A 210 7.48 -1.61 -13.49
CA PRO A 210 8.00 -2.13 -14.75
C PRO A 210 9.51 -2.00 -14.88
N GLU A 211 10.12 -1.07 -14.15
CA GLU A 211 11.52 -0.68 -14.31
C GLU A 211 12.31 -0.91 -13.02
N THR A 212 13.53 -1.43 -13.18
CA THR A 212 14.51 -1.54 -12.08
C THR A 212 15.78 -0.80 -12.48
N LYS A 213 16.06 0.35 -11.83
CA LYS A 213 17.20 1.23 -12.13
C LYS A 213 17.97 1.59 -10.86
N ASP A 214 19.17 2.12 -11.00
CA ASP A 214 19.86 2.77 -9.90
C ASP A 214 19.09 4.02 -9.44
N MET A 215 19.12 4.31 -8.15
CA MET A 215 18.43 5.48 -7.60
C MET A 215 18.90 6.79 -8.25
N ALA A 216 20.18 6.85 -8.66
CA ALA A 216 20.74 8.00 -9.36
C ALA A 216 20.12 8.23 -10.76
N ASP A 217 19.71 7.16 -11.45
CA ASP A 217 19.06 7.30 -12.76
C ASP A 217 17.64 7.84 -12.61
N PHE A 218 16.87 7.34 -11.63
CA PHE A 218 15.58 7.92 -11.27
C PHE A 218 15.70 9.39 -10.83
N ALA A 219 16.76 9.75 -10.11
CA ALA A 219 17.01 11.13 -9.70
C ALA A 219 17.24 12.04 -10.91
N ARG A 220 17.96 11.56 -11.95
CA ARG A 220 18.17 12.32 -13.20
C ARG A 220 16.87 12.45 -14.01
N GLU A 221 16.01 11.41 -14.03
CA GLU A 221 14.68 11.48 -14.65
C GLU A 221 13.82 12.55 -13.94
N TRP A 222 13.76 12.50 -12.61
CA TRP A 222 13.06 13.49 -11.80
C TRP A 222 13.59 14.92 -12.04
N GLN A 223 14.92 15.07 -12.10
CA GLN A 223 15.58 16.34 -12.35
C GLN A 223 15.19 16.94 -13.73
N ARG A 224 15.17 16.10 -14.76
CA ARG A 224 14.74 16.55 -16.11
C ARG A 224 13.26 16.95 -16.12
N SER A 225 12.40 16.18 -15.50
CA SER A 225 10.96 16.42 -15.46
C SER A 225 10.59 17.69 -14.69
N THR A 226 11.28 17.97 -13.56
CA THR A 226 10.98 19.12 -12.69
C THR A 226 11.78 20.36 -13.01
N GLY A 227 12.76 20.30 -13.92
CA GLY A 227 13.68 21.40 -14.18
C GLY A 227 14.62 21.74 -13.01
N SER A 228 14.71 20.85 -12.00
CA SER A 228 15.55 21.08 -10.82
C SER A 228 17.03 21.25 -11.19
N LYS A 229 17.66 22.31 -10.65
CA LYS A 229 19.10 22.61 -10.84
C LYS A 229 20.00 22.02 -9.74
N GLY A 230 19.48 21.06 -8.96
CA GLY A 230 20.23 20.40 -7.88
C GLY A 230 21.30 19.44 -8.41
N HIS A 231 22.32 19.16 -7.59
CA HIS A 231 23.33 18.16 -7.88
C HIS A 231 22.93 16.80 -7.27
N VAL A 232 23.05 15.72 -8.03
CA VAL A 232 22.81 14.37 -7.53
C VAL A 232 23.96 13.97 -6.62
N VAL A 233 23.69 13.80 -5.33
CA VAL A 233 24.69 13.48 -4.29
C VAL A 233 24.42 12.10 -3.70
N SER A 234 25.41 11.21 -3.85
CA SER A 234 25.32 9.83 -3.35
C SER A 234 25.75 9.73 -1.89
N LEU A 235 24.80 9.39 -1.04
CA LEU A 235 24.96 9.28 0.41
C LEU A 235 24.90 7.82 0.88
N PRO A 236 25.73 7.42 1.84
CA PRO A 236 25.60 6.10 2.46
C PRO A 236 24.38 6.06 3.35
N LEU A 237 23.64 4.95 3.32
CA LEU A 237 22.56 4.67 4.28
C LEU A 237 22.98 3.52 5.20
N PRO A 238 23.38 3.81 6.46
CA PRO A 238 23.72 2.79 7.44
C PRO A 238 22.48 2.08 8.02
N GLY A 239 22.71 1.10 8.87
CA GLY A 239 21.65 0.42 9.62
C GLY A 239 20.86 -0.62 8.82
N ALA A 240 19.72 -1.02 9.37
CA ALA A 240 18.87 -2.10 8.83
C ALA A 240 18.33 -1.78 7.45
N MET A 241 17.89 -0.54 7.23
CA MET A 241 17.35 -0.10 5.93
C MET A 241 18.43 -0.12 4.85
N GLY A 242 19.65 0.37 5.15
CA GLY A 242 20.74 0.33 4.19
C GLY A 242 21.16 -1.10 3.84
N ARG A 243 21.13 -2.03 4.79
CA ARG A 243 21.39 -3.46 4.51
C ARG A 243 20.29 -4.04 3.60
N TYR A 244 19.02 -3.77 3.90
CA TYR A 244 17.87 -4.21 3.12
C TYR A 244 17.97 -3.76 1.65
N LEU A 245 18.27 -2.47 1.41
CA LEU A 245 18.39 -1.92 0.06
C LEU A 245 19.62 -2.48 -0.69
N ARG A 246 20.79 -2.58 -0.02
CA ARG A 246 22.01 -3.15 -0.65
C ARG A 246 21.89 -4.63 -0.98
N ALA A 247 21.07 -5.37 -0.23
CA ALA A 247 20.78 -6.77 -0.51
C ALA A 247 19.71 -6.95 -1.62
N GLY A 248 19.20 -5.86 -2.18
CA GLY A 248 18.15 -5.89 -3.20
C GLY A 248 16.81 -6.43 -2.70
N LEU A 249 16.57 -6.47 -1.38
CA LEU A 249 15.34 -6.99 -0.80
C LEU A 249 14.10 -6.12 -1.10
N ASN A 250 14.31 -4.91 -1.58
CA ASN A 250 13.29 -4.00 -2.08
C ASN A 250 12.91 -4.23 -3.55
N LEU A 251 13.47 -5.24 -4.19
CA LEU A 251 13.27 -5.54 -5.62
C LEU A 251 12.58 -6.89 -5.77
N VAL A 252 11.78 -7.01 -6.81
CA VAL A 252 11.11 -8.25 -7.26
C VAL A 252 11.04 -8.23 -8.79
N PRO A 253 12.20 -8.35 -9.46
CA PRO A 253 12.28 -8.19 -10.91
C PRO A 253 11.47 -9.22 -11.70
N GLU A 254 11.10 -10.33 -11.05
CA GLU A 254 10.21 -11.36 -11.58
C GLU A 254 8.72 -10.99 -11.54
N ALA A 255 8.33 -10.05 -10.66
CA ALA A 255 6.93 -9.64 -10.46
C ALA A 255 6.65 -8.22 -10.99
N ARG A 256 6.95 -7.99 -12.28
CA ARG A 256 6.74 -6.69 -12.98
C ARG A 256 5.29 -6.54 -13.43
N HIS A 257 4.36 -6.53 -12.50
CA HIS A 257 2.94 -6.39 -12.79
C HIS A 257 2.49 -4.92 -12.93
N GLY A 258 3.27 -3.97 -12.39
CA GLY A 258 3.03 -2.55 -12.60
C GLY A 258 3.29 -2.14 -14.05
N LYS A 259 2.48 -1.23 -14.59
CA LYS A 259 2.54 -0.77 -15.99
C LYS A 259 3.09 0.63 -16.14
N GLU A 260 2.85 1.49 -15.14
CA GLU A 260 3.23 2.89 -15.18
C GLU A 260 4.73 3.05 -14.86
N THR A 261 5.48 3.64 -15.81
CA THR A 261 6.90 3.99 -15.60
C THR A 261 7.03 5.21 -14.68
N PHE A 262 8.22 5.42 -14.09
CA PHE A 262 8.47 6.60 -13.28
C PHE A 262 8.36 7.90 -14.09
N GLU A 263 8.86 7.91 -15.31
CA GLU A 263 8.74 9.04 -16.22
C GLU A 263 7.28 9.36 -16.56
N GLY A 264 6.48 8.33 -16.88
CA GLY A 264 5.05 8.49 -17.15
C GLY A 264 4.27 9.03 -15.95
N TRP A 265 4.63 8.56 -14.73
CA TRP A 265 4.05 9.07 -13.49
C TRP A 265 4.45 10.54 -13.23
N LEU A 266 5.71 10.90 -13.46
CA LEU A 266 6.19 12.29 -13.32
C LEU A 266 5.42 13.24 -14.25
N ALA A 267 5.20 12.84 -15.51
CA ALA A 267 4.47 13.65 -16.48
C ALA A 267 3.03 13.96 -16.05
N LYS A 268 2.35 13.01 -15.39
CA LYS A 268 0.98 13.17 -14.87
C LYS A 268 0.90 14.00 -13.58
N ASN A 269 2.01 14.09 -12.82
CA ASN A 269 2.04 14.73 -11.51
C ASN A 269 2.93 15.99 -11.48
N ALA A 270 3.30 16.53 -12.63
CA ALA A 270 4.25 17.64 -12.75
C ALA A 270 3.86 18.87 -11.91
N ASP A 271 2.56 19.19 -11.86
CA ASP A 271 2.03 20.35 -11.11
C ASP A 271 2.06 20.18 -9.59
N SER A 272 2.28 18.95 -9.09
CA SER A 272 2.28 18.62 -7.65
C SER A 272 3.67 18.29 -7.09
N LEU A 273 4.71 18.36 -7.90
CA LEU A 273 6.10 18.10 -7.58
C LEU A 273 6.88 19.40 -7.36
#